data_b51204243e13c3cfaa4fb40651221909
#
_entry.id   b51204243e13c3cfaa4fb40651221909
#
_cell.length_a   1.000
_cell.length_b   1.000
_cell.length_c   1.000
_cell.angle_alpha   90.00
_cell.angle_beta   90.00
_cell.angle_gamma   90.00
#
_symmetry.space_group_name_H-M   'P 1'
#
loop_
_entity.id
_entity.type
_entity.pdbx_description
1 polymer ?
#
loop_
_entity_poly.entity_id
_entity_poly.type
_entity_poly.pdbx_seq_one_letter_code
_entity_poly.pdbx_strand_id
1 'polypeptide(L)'
;MTYSKGLHELGDNCFAYLQPDGGWGWSNAGLVVGDGQSLLVDTLFDTKLTAAMLDTMATHTVAAPIDSLVNTHANGDHCYGNSEVRARWSGVDIVATEATAREMAEVPPSMLAALNNAPGDIGELFRNFFGEFDFDDIELEPPNTTFTNRHTVEVGGRSVELIEVGPAHTEGDAIVHVPDAGTVYTGDILFIGGTPIVWAGPLSNWVAACDLMLDMDITAIIPGHGPLTDKSGVREVREYLSFVDAEASGQYAAGIDAFDAAREIGRALAADERFSEWGEFGRIAVNVDTVYRSLDPNHATPDVVEQFRRMAELEAGGVAHV
;
A
#
# COMPACT_ATOMS: atom_id res chain seq x y z
N MET A 1 -11.97 -15.43 -6.91
CA MET A 1 -12.42 -15.68 -5.51
C MET A 1 -13.32 -14.55 -5.07
N THR A 2 -14.21 -14.76 -4.09
CA THR A 2 -15.06 -13.69 -3.56
C THR A 2 -14.21 -12.77 -2.70
N TYR A 3 -14.29 -11.46 -2.91
CA TYR A 3 -13.62 -10.47 -2.05
C TYR A 3 -14.39 -10.39 -0.72
N SER A 4 -13.97 -11.16 0.26
CA SER A 4 -14.59 -11.22 1.59
C SER A 4 -13.54 -11.11 2.68
N LYS A 5 -13.89 -10.51 3.81
CA LYS A 5 -12.98 -10.33 4.96
C LYS A 5 -12.53 -11.68 5.51
N GLY A 6 -11.24 -11.79 5.80
CA GLY A 6 -10.65 -12.93 6.48
C GLY A 6 -9.48 -13.57 5.75
N LEU A 7 -9.03 -14.72 6.25
CA LEU A 7 -7.89 -15.47 5.72
C LEU A 7 -8.33 -16.37 4.57
N HIS A 8 -7.65 -16.27 3.43
CA HIS A 8 -7.89 -17.04 2.21
C HIS A 8 -6.66 -17.85 1.85
N GLU A 9 -6.83 -19.16 1.66
CA GLU A 9 -5.78 -20.04 1.21
C GLU A 9 -5.58 -19.91 -0.30
N LEU A 10 -4.32 -19.75 -0.73
CA LEU A 10 -3.94 -19.59 -2.15
C LEU A 10 -3.33 -20.86 -2.74
N GLY A 11 -3.05 -21.84 -1.92
CA GLY A 11 -2.28 -23.03 -2.23
C GLY A 11 -0.83 -22.92 -1.75
N ASP A 12 -0.12 -24.05 -1.75
CA ASP A 12 1.30 -24.15 -1.38
C ASP A 12 1.67 -23.42 -0.07
N ASN A 13 0.76 -23.50 0.93
CA ASN A 13 0.89 -22.84 2.23
C ASN A 13 1.10 -21.31 2.16
N CYS A 14 0.57 -20.67 1.14
CA CYS A 14 0.47 -19.23 1.02
C CYS A 14 -0.98 -18.78 1.29
N PHE A 15 -1.14 -17.69 2.04
CA PHE A 15 -2.43 -17.18 2.46
C PHE A 15 -2.47 -15.66 2.31
N ALA A 16 -3.67 -15.13 2.00
CA ALA A 16 -3.95 -13.71 2.00
C ALA A 16 -5.01 -13.39 3.06
N TYR A 17 -4.78 -12.39 3.89
CA TYR A 17 -5.81 -11.80 4.73
C TYR A 17 -6.37 -10.57 4.02
N LEU A 18 -7.66 -10.57 3.71
CA LEU A 18 -8.31 -9.53 2.94
C LEU A 18 -9.22 -8.68 3.81
N GLN A 19 -9.22 -7.37 3.57
CA GLN A 19 -10.10 -6.40 4.20
C GLN A 19 -10.94 -5.66 3.13
N PRO A 20 -12.13 -6.14 2.75
CA PRO A 20 -13.07 -5.34 1.98
C PRO A 20 -13.50 -4.09 2.78
N ASP A 21 -13.69 -2.93 2.14
CA ASP A 21 -13.70 -2.71 0.71
C ASP A 21 -12.32 -2.42 0.08
N GLY A 22 -11.25 -2.34 0.87
CA GLY A 22 -9.90 -2.05 0.36
C GLY A 22 -9.62 -0.55 0.18
N GLY A 23 -10.51 0.33 0.68
CA GLY A 23 -10.31 1.77 0.70
C GLY A 23 -9.23 2.23 1.69
N TRP A 24 -9.25 3.50 2.05
CA TRP A 24 -8.26 4.09 2.96
C TRP A 24 -8.08 3.30 4.25
N GLY A 25 -6.85 2.82 4.49
CA GLY A 25 -6.46 2.06 5.68
C GLY A 25 -6.95 0.62 5.74
N TRP A 26 -7.76 0.16 4.78
CA TRP A 26 -8.24 -1.22 4.69
C TRP A 26 -7.31 -2.07 3.81
N SER A 27 -6.07 -2.21 4.25
CA SER A 27 -5.01 -2.96 3.58
C SER A 27 -5.18 -4.47 3.70
N ASN A 28 -4.51 -5.22 2.83
CA ASN A 28 -4.36 -6.66 2.90
C ASN A 28 -3.03 -7.04 3.55
N ALA A 29 -2.95 -8.27 4.06
CA ALA A 29 -1.73 -8.85 4.59
C ALA A 29 -1.54 -10.28 4.07
N GLY A 30 -0.36 -10.86 4.30
CA GLY A 30 -0.04 -12.20 3.83
C GLY A 30 0.57 -13.10 4.90
N LEU A 31 0.41 -14.43 4.74
CA LEU A 31 1.11 -15.40 5.56
C LEU A 31 1.70 -16.49 4.65
N VAL A 32 2.99 -16.75 4.83
CA VAL A 32 3.72 -17.84 4.18
C VAL A 32 4.15 -18.82 5.26
N VAL A 33 3.77 -20.09 5.11
CA VAL A 33 4.05 -21.15 6.12
C VAL A 33 5.05 -22.14 5.55
N GLY A 34 6.15 -22.34 6.26
CA GLY A 34 7.16 -23.37 6.01
C GLY A 34 7.14 -24.49 7.06
N ASP A 35 8.20 -25.30 7.12
CA ASP A 35 8.32 -26.35 8.13
C ASP A 35 8.70 -25.76 9.49
N GLY A 36 7.71 -25.65 10.39
CA GLY A 36 7.85 -25.13 11.74
C GLY A 36 8.15 -23.63 11.87
N GLN A 37 8.06 -22.86 10.80
CA GLN A 37 8.29 -21.42 10.73
C GLN A 37 7.29 -20.74 9.82
N SER A 38 6.96 -19.48 10.08
CA SER A 38 6.12 -18.65 9.19
C SER A 38 6.68 -17.26 9.00
N LEU A 39 6.35 -16.67 7.85
CA LEU A 39 6.61 -15.27 7.53
C LEU A 39 5.26 -14.55 7.37
N LEU A 40 5.10 -13.45 8.08
CA LEU A 40 3.98 -12.51 7.90
C LEU A 40 4.40 -11.43 6.92
N VAL A 41 3.53 -11.07 5.98
CA VAL A 41 3.71 -9.93 5.08
C VAL A 41 2.72 -8.85 5.48
N ASP A 42 3.21 -7.74 5.96
CA ASP A 42 2.50 -6.60 6.48
C ASP A 42 1.64 -6.88 7.73
N THR A 43 1.31 -5.82 8.42
CA THR A 43 0.31 -5.78 9.50
C THR A 43 -0.84 -4.87 9.08
N LEU A 44 -1.70 -4.49 10.00
CA LEU A 44 -2.87 -3.66 9.70
C LEU A 44 -2.78 -2.31 10.43
N PHE A 45 -3.74 -1.44 10.14
CA PHE A 45 -3.68 -0.03 10.52
C PHE A 45 -3.77 0.24 12.03
N ASP A 46 -4.29 -0.71 12.79
CA ASP A 46 -4.26 -0.64 14.24
C ASP A 46 -3.99 -1.99 14.89
N THR A 47 -3.73 -1.97 16.19
CA THR A 47 -3.41 -3.18 16.97
C THR A 47 -4.60 -4.12 17.10
N LYS A 48 -5.86 -3.61 17.14
CA LYS A 48 -7.07 -4.43 17.26
C LYS A 48 -7.34 -5.21 15.97
N LEU A 49 -7.19 -4.57 14.83
CA LEU A 49 -7.32 -5.22 13.52
C LEU A 49 -6.23 -6.26 13.33
N THR A 50 -4.98 -5.92 13.69
CA THR A 50 -3.86 -6.86 13.63
C THR A 50 -4.06 -8.05 14.56
N ALA A 51 -4.50 -7.83 15.80
CA ALA A 51 -4.81 -8.92 16.72
C ALA A 51 -5.87 -9.87 16.16
N ALA A 52 -6.96 -9.32 15.61
CA ALA A 52 -8.02 -10.12 14.99
C ALA A 52 -7.52 -10.91 13.76
N MET A 53 -6.67 -10.32 12.93
CA MET A 53 -6.00 -11.01 11.83
C MET A 53 -5.16 -12.19 12.33
N LEU A 54 -4.28 -11.95 13.30
CA LEU A 54 -3.41 -12.98 13.87
C LEU A 54 -4.20 -14.11 14.53
N ASP A 55 -5.37 -13.82 15.11
CA ASP A 55 -6.27 -14.85 15.67
C ASP A 55 -6.83 -15.77 14.56
N THR A 56 -7.14 -15.25 13.37
CA THR A 56 -7.55 -16.11 12.24
C THR A 56 -6.40 -16.98 11.72
N MET A 57 -5.15 -16.51 11.83
CA MET A 57 -3.94 -17.23 11.42
C MET A 57 -3.49 -18.28 12.45
N ALA A 58 -4.05 -18.30 13.65
CA ALA A 58 -3.59 -19.14 14.76
C ALA A 58 -3.59 -20.64 14.44
N THR A 59 -4.50 -21.13 13.59
CA THR A 59 -4.54 -22.53 13.15
C THR A 59 -3.27 -22.95 12.41
N HIS A 60 -2.56 -22.03 11.79
CA HIS A 60 -1.31 -22.24 11.07
C HIS A 60 -0.10 -21.92 11.95
N THR A 61 -0.15 -20.81 12.69
CA THR A 61 0.99 -20.26 13.44
C THR A 61 1.25 -20.93 14.79
N VAL A 62 0.34 -21.76 15.31
CA VAL A 62 0.59 -22.59 16.51
C VAL A 62 1.65 -23.65 16.25
N ALA A 63 1.64 -24.28 15.09
CA ALA A 63 2.62 -25.30 14.71
C ALA A 63 3.86 -24.70 14.02
N ALA A 64 3.71 -23.54 13.39
CA ALA A 64 4.75 -22.81 12.69
C ALA A 64 4.69 -21.33 13.12
N PRO A 65 5.30 -20.95 14.25
CA PRO A 65 5.29 -19.57 14.75
C PRO A 65 5.78 -18.57 13.70
N ILE A 66 5.34 -17.31 13.82
CA ILE A 66 5.86 -16.22 12.99
C ILE A 66 7.26 -15.86 13.50
N ASP A 67 8.27 -16.21 12.71
CA ASP A 67 9.68 -15.88 12.98
C ASP A 67 10.13 -14.62 12.23
N SER A 68 9.44 -14.28 11.13
CA SER A 68 9.75 -13.12 10.32
C SER A 68 8.49 -12.34 9.98
N LEU A 69 8.60 -11.02 9.99
CA LEU A 69 7.60 -10.07 9.49
C LEU A 69 8.28 -9.19 8.46
N VAL A 70 7.70 -9.08 7.28
CA VAL A 70 8.17 -8.15 6.25
C VAL A 70 7.19 -7.01 6.15
N ASN A 71 7.64 -5.76 6.28
CA ASN A 71 6.84 -4.61 5.89
C ASN A 71 7.21 -4.21 4.46
N THR A 72 6.21 -4.22 3.57
CA THR A 72 6.40 -3.89 2.16
C THR A 72 6.77 -2.43 1.96
N HIS A 73 6.23 -1.54 2.82
CA HIS A 73 6.50 -0.10 2.80
C HIS A 73 6.13 0.57 4.14
N ALA A 74 6.24 1.90 4.23
CA ALA A 74 6.19 2.62 5.49
C ALA A 74 4.79 3.10 5.92
N ASN A 75 3.75 2.93 5.10
CA ASN A 75 2.42 3.40 5.47
C ASN A 75 1.85 2.64 6.67
N GLY A 76 1.16 3.37 7.53
CA GLY A 76 0.72 2.86 8.83
C GLY A 76 -0.18 1.64 8.75
N ASP A 77 -1.03 1.56 7.74
CA ASP A 77 -1.91 0.41 7.50
C ASP A 77 -1.19 -0.87 7.07
N HIS A 78 0.13 -0.81 6.88
CA HIS A 78 1.00 -1.95 6.63
C HIS A 78 2.01 -2.22 7.76
N CYS A 79 2.15 -1.29 8.74
CA CYS A 79 3.20 -1.43 9.75
C CYS A 79 2.80 -1.06 11.20
N TYR A 80 1.67 -0.37 11.45
CA TYR A 80 1.33 0.05 12.80
C TYR A 80 0.98 -1.11 13.74
N GLY A 81 0.62 -2.27 13.20
CA GLY A 81 0.41 -3.48 13.98
C GLY A 81 1.67 -4.26 14.34
N ASN A 82 2.87 -3.80 13.98
CA ASN A 82 4.12 -4.51 14.26
C ASN A 82 4.32 -4.82 15.74
N SER A 83 3.94 -3.90 16.63
CA SER A 83 4.03 -4.09 18.08
C SER A 83 3.18 -5.25 18.58
N GLU A 84 2.00 -5.50 17.99
CA GLU A 84 1.16 -6.65 18.33
C GLU A 84 1.81 -7.98 17.91
N VAL A 85 2.49 -8.00 16.76
CA VAL A 85 3.26 -9.17 16.33
C VAL A 85 4.43 -9.43 17.28
N ARG A 86 5.19 -8.39 17.63
CA ARG A 86 6.29 -8.47 18.59
C ARG A 86 5.83 -8.93 19.98
N ALA A 87 4.67 -8.50 20.42
CA ALA A 87 4.09 -8.92 21.70
C ALA A 87 3.78 -10.41 21.73
N ARG A 88 3.34 -11.01 20.61
CA ARG A 88 3.06 -12.45 20.50
C ARG A 88 4.32 -13.29 20.27
N TRP A 89 5.25 -12.78 19.47
CA TRP A 89 6.51 -13.44 19.12
C TRP A 89 7.69 -12.48 19.35
N SER A 90 8.18 -12.43 20.58
CA SER A 90 9.20 -11.46 20.99
C SER A 90 10.54 -11.57 20.24
N GLY A 91 10.77 -12.71 19.57
CA GLY A 91 11.97 -12.96 18.76
C GLY A 91 11.76 -12.73 17.26
N VAL A 92 10.60 -12.22 16.82
CA VAL A 92 10.31 -12.01 15.39
C VAL A 92 11.33 -11.06 14.76
N ASP A 93 11.86 -11.42 13.59
CA ASP A 93 12.70 -10.53 12.79
C ASP A 93 11.82 -9.67 11.89
N ILE A 94 11.84 -8.35 12.10
CA ILE A 94 11.08 -7.39 11.29
C ILE A 94 11.99 -6.86 10.20
N VAL A 95 11.66 -7.16 8.96
CA VAL A 95 12.49 -6.91 7.78
C VAL A 95 11.82 -5.86 6.90
N ALA A 96 12.55 -4.85 6.45
CA ALA A 96 12.10 -3.88 5.46
C ALA A 96 13.26 -3.31 4.66
N THR A 97 13.00 -2.50 3.66
CA THR A 97 14.06 -1.74 3.00
C THR A 97 14.63 -0.67 3.92
N GLU A 98 15.86 -0.22 3.67
CA GLU A 98 16.45 0.90 4.42
C GLU A 98 15.62 2.18 4.28
N ALA A 99 14.99 2.41 3.12
CA ALA A 99 14.14 3.56 2.89
C ALA A 99 12.86 3.46 3.73
N THR A 100 12.16 2.32 3.70
CA THR A 100 10.98 2.05 4.55
C THR A 100 11.28 2.28 6.03
N ALA A 101 12.41 1.77 6.53
CA ALA A 101 12.79 1.94 7.92
C ALA A 101 13.00 3.42 8.31
N ARG A 102 13.49 4.26 7.40
CA ARG A 102 13.61 5.72 7.63
C ARG A 102 12.24 6.40 7.62
N GLU A 103 11.40 6.11 6.63
CA GLU A 103 10.09 6.74 6.48
C GLU A 103 9.13 6.41 7.62
N MET A 104 9.15 5.20 8.17
CA MET A 104 8.32 4.83 9.33
C MET A 104 8.45 5.79 10.51
N ALA A 105 9.62 6.39 10.71
CA ALA A 105 9.86 7.35 11.78
C ALA A 105 9.27 8.75 11.49
N GLU A 106 8.97 9.06 10.23
CA GLU A 106 8.47 10.37 9.79
C GLU A 106 6.96 10.52 10.01
N VAL A 107 6.21 9.41 9.93
CA VAL A 107 4.76 9.37 10.16
C VAL A 107 4.45 8.41 11.31
N PRO A 108 4.72 8.79 12.57
CA PRO A 108 4.40 7.94 13.71
C PRO A 108 2.87 7.88 13.96
N PRO A 109 2.34 6.80 14.57
CA PRO A 109 0.91 6.65 14.88
C PRO A 109 0.33 7.83 15.67
N SER A 110 1.12 8.42 16.57
CA SER A 110 0.74 9.59 17.36
C SER A 110 0.38 10.82 16.52
N MET A 111 0.93 10.93 15.30
CA MET A 111 0.58 12.02 14.38
C MET A 111 -0.86 11.84 13.85
N LEU A 112 -1.25 10.64 13.42
CA LEU A 112 -2.62 10.37 12.97
C LEU A 112 -3.60 10.45 14.14
N ALA A 113 -3.25 9.97 15.34
CA ALA A 113 -4.05 10.17 16.55
C ALA A 113 -4.29 11.66 16.81
N ALA A 114 -3.26 12.51 16.72
CA ALA A 114 -3.39 13.94 16.90
C ALA A 114 -4.27 14.62 15.84
N LEU A 115 -4.17 14.20 14.58
CA LEU A 115 -4.98 14.72 13.47
C LEU A 115 -6.45 14.30 13.59
N ASN A 116 -6.74 13.05 13.93
CA ASN A 116 -8.10 12.57 14.17
C ASN A 116 -8.76 13.29 15.37
N ASN A 117 -7.98 13.60 16.40
CA ASN A 117 -8.44 14.29 17.62
C ASN A 117 -8.37 15.81 17.51
N ALA A 118 -7.89 16.37 16.40
CA ALA A 118 -7.83 17.81 16.21
C ALA A 118 -9.24 18.44 16.23
N PRO A 119 -9.40 19.65 16.80
CA PRO A 119 -10.67 20.36 16.76
C PRO A 119 -10.95 20.97 15.38
N GLY A 120 -12.24 21.17 15.08
CA GLY A 120 -12.70 21.85 13.87
C GLY A 120 -12.43 21.07 12.58
N ASP A 121 -12.25 21.82 11.48
CA ASP A 121 -12.24 21.28 10.11
C ASP A 121 -11.11 20.27 9.86
N ILE A 122 -9.96 20.43 10.52
CA ILE A 122 -8.84 19.49 10.36
C ILE A 122 -9.22 18.12 10.92
N GLY A 123 -9.72 18.06 12.15
CA GLY A 123 -10.12 16.79 12.73
C GLY A 123 -11.31 16.16 12.01
N GLU A 124 -12.24 16.96 11.50
CA GLU A 124 -13.34 16.46 10.68
C GLU A 124 -12.81 15.83 9.38
N LEU A 125 -11.89 16.53 8.70
CA LEU A 125 -11.25 16.04 7.49
C LEU A 125 -10.59 14.68 7.72
N PHE A 126 -9.73 14.56 8.74
CA PHE A 126 -9.00 13.31 8.98
C PHE A 126 -9.91 12.18 9.48
N ARG A 127 -10.93 12.46 10.29
CA ARG A 127 -11.93 11.45 10.67
C ARG A 127 -12.76 10.93 9.50
N ASN A 128 -12.95 11.70 8.44
CA ASN A 128 -13.61 11.21 7.22
C ASN A 128 -12.79 10.12 6.51
N PHE A 129 -11.45 10.19 6.59
CA PHE A 129 -10.56 9.17 6.02
C PHE A 129 -10.23 8.04 7.00
N PHE A 130 -10.01 8.35 8.28
CA PHE A 130 -9.36 7.45 9.23
C PHE A 130 -10.12 7.27 10.54
N GLY A 131 -11.34 7.80 10.66
CA GLY A 131 -12.10 7.77 11.92
C GLY A 131 -12.57 6.39 12.36
N GLU A 132 -12.46 5.37 11.51
CA GLU A 132 -12.77 3.98 11.85
C GLU A 132 -11.61 3.26 12.57
N PHE A 133 -10.41 3.86 12.60
CA PHE A 133 -9.20 3.27 13.15
C PHE A 133 -8.83 3.92 14.49
N ASP A 134 -8.21 3.12 15.35
CA ASP A 134 -7.77 3.54 16.69
C ASP A 134 -6.23 3.62 16.72
N PHE A 135 -5.73 4.85 16.69
CA PHE A 135 -4.27 5.11 16.71
C PHE A 135 -3.73 5.40 18.11
N ASP A 136 -4.59 5.43 19.12
CA ASP A 136 -4.18 5.68 20.50
C ASP A 136 -3.34 4.51 21.03
N ASP A 137 -2.29 4.84 21.77
CA ASP A 137 -1.40 3.88 22.44
C ASP A 137 -0.66 2.89 21.48
N ILE A 138 -0.61 3.14 20.17
CA ILE A 138 0.21 2.36 19.27
C ILE A 138 1.69 2.75 19.45
N GLU A 139 2.52 1.79 19.84
CA GLU A 139 3.97 1.93 19.85
C GLU A 139 4.53 1.57 18.47
N LEU A 140 5.28 2.49 17.86
CA LEU A 140 5.95 2.22 16.60
C LEU A 140 7.07 1.21 16.84
N GLU A 141 6.96 0.03 16.20
CA GLU A 141 7.98 -1.02 16.25
C GLU A 141 8.69 -1.06 14.89
N PRO A 142 9.90 -0.47 14.79
CA PRO A 142 10.63 -0.39 13.54
C PRO A 142 11.25 -1.72 13.13
N PRO A 143 11.64 -1.89 11.84
CA PRO A 143 12.44 -3.03 11.40
C PRO A 143 13.76 -3.14 12.16
N ASN A 144 14.15 -4.36 12.52
CA ASN A 144 15.45 -4.65 13.11
C ASN A 144 16.42 -5.26 12.08
N THR A 145 15.93 -5.66 10.91
CA THR A 145 16.73 -6.05 9.76
C THR A 145 16.37 -5.20 8.56
N THR A 146 17.35 -4.59 7.90
CA THR A 146 17.13 -3.78 6.71
C THR A 146 17.93 -4.27 5.53
N PHE A 147 17.41 -4.01 4.31
CA PHE A 147 18.10 -4.40 3.08
C PHE A 147 17.96 -3.32 1.99
N THR A 148 18.75 -3.47 0.92
CA THR A 148 18.62 -2.73 -0.33
C THR A 148 18.60 -3.70 -1.50
N ASN A 149 17.95 -3.33 -2.56
CA ASN A 149 17.79 -4.09 -3.80
C ASN A 149 17.07 -5.43 -3.61
N ARG A 150 17.71 -6.43 -3.02
CA ARG A 150 17.14 -7.77 -2.84
C ARG A 150 17.60 -8.38 -1.53
N HIS A 151 16.70 -9.15 -0.92
CA HIS A 151 16.98 -9.95 0.27
C HIS A 151 16.24 -11.29 0.15
N THR A 152 16.74 -12.32 0.81
CA THR A 152 16.06 -13.62 0.88
C THR A 152 15.85 -14.00 2.31
N VAL A 153 14.62 -14.38 2.65
CA VAL A 153 14.24 -14.92 3.95
C VAL A 153 13.97 -16.41 3.79
N GLU A 154 14.62 -17.24 4.61
CA GLU A 154 14.35 -18.67 4.66
C GLU A 154 13.24 -18.97 5.67
N VAL A 155 12.15 -19.59 5.22
CA VAL A 155 10.96 -19.88 6.00
C VAL A 155 10.74 -21.39 6.03
N GLY A 156 11.30 -22.08 7.04
CA GLY A 156 11.14 -23.52 7.16
C GLY A 156 11.51 -24.31 5.90
N GLY A 157 12.67 -23.98 5.30
CA GLY A 157 13.17 -24.63 4.09
C GLY A 157 12.60 -24.10 2.77
N ARG A 158 11.84 -23.00 2.81
CA ARG A 158 11.31 -22.27 1.64
C ARG A 158 12.02 -20.93 1.53
N SER A 159 12.54 -20.59 0.35
CA SER A 159 13.12 -19.28 0.07
C SER A 159 12.03 -18.30 -0.34
N VAL A 160 11.98 -17.15 0.34
CA VAL A 160 11.10 -16.02 0.02
C VAL A 160 11.97 -14.84 -0.40
N GLU A 161 11.75 -14.33 -1.60
CA GLU A 161 12.53 -13.24 -2.18
C GLU A 161 11.85 -11.88 -1.89
N LEU A 162 12.57 -10.96 -1.26
CA LEU A 162 12.18 -9.57 -1.08
C LEU A 162 12.87 -8.72 -2.14
N ILE A 163 12.10 -7.98 -2.92
CA ILE A 163 12.60 -7.19 -4.05
C ILE A 163 12.20 -5.74 -3.86
N GLU A 164 13.18 -4.87 -3.62
CA GLU A 164 12.96 -3.44 -3.59
C GLU A 164 12.59 -2.93 -4.98
N VAL A 165 11.49 -2.22 -5.08
CA VAL A 165 10.94 -1.66 -6.32
C VAL A 165 10.70 -0.15 -6.22
N GLY A 166 10.83 0.41 -5.02
CA GLY A 166 10.78 1.85 -4.77
C GLY A 166 12.02 2.61 -5.31
N PRO A 167 11.94 3.96 -5.32
CA PRO A 167 10.76 4.75 -4.97
C PRO A 167 9.64 4.62 -6.01
N ALA A 168 8.40 4.46 -5.55
CA ALA A 168 7.22 4.32 -6.38
C ALA A 168 5.98 4.89 -5.66
N HIS A 169 5.20 4.06 -4.93
CA HIS A 169 4.17 4.52 -4.02
C HIS A 169 4.80 5.32 -2.86
N THR A 170 5.78 4.73 -2.18
CA THR A 170 6.66 5.36 -1.19
C THR A 170 8.12 5.30 -1.64
N GLU A 171 9.06 5.77 -0.77
CA GLU A 171 10.50 5.72 -1.10
C GLU A 171 11.04 4.27 -1.09
N GLY A 172 10.47 3.41 -0.26
CA GLY A 172 11.05 2.12 0.08
C GLY A 172 10.24 0.89 -0.30
N ASP A 173 9.34 0.99 -1.28
CA ASP A 173 8.46 -0.12 -1.63
C ASP A 173 9.21 -1.41 -1.99
N ALA A 174 8.72 -2.54 -1.47
CA ALA A 174 9.21 -3.87 -1.79
C ALA A 174 8.04 -4.81 -2.09
N ILE A 175 8.28 -5.76 -2.99
CA ILE A 175 7.38 -6.90 -3.21
C ILE A 175 7.97 -8.16 -2.58
N VAL A 176 7.10 -9.06 -2.13
CA VAL A 176 7.47 -10.33 -1.50
C VAL A 176 7.07 -11.47 -2.42
N HIS A 177 8.05 -12.11 -3.01
CA HIS A 177 7.86 -13.19 -3.98
C HIS A 177 8.17 -14.56 -3.38
N VAL A 178 7.28 -15.51 -3.58
CA VAL A 178 7.41 -16.91 -3.17
C VAL A 178 7.52 -17.76 -4.45
N PRO A 179 8.75 -17.98 -4.98
CA PRO A 179 8.95 -18.54 -6.31
C PRO A 179 8.36 -19.95 -6.50
N ASP A 180 8.50 -20.81 -5.49
CA ASP A 180 8.02 -22.20 -5.54
C ASP A 180 6.48 -22.31 -5.51
N ALA A 181 5.77 -21.24 -5.07
CA ALA A 181 4.32 -21.14 -5.07
C ALA A 181 3.79 -20.25 -6.22
N GLY A 182 4.64 -19.57 -6.98
CA GLY A 182 4.22 -18.60 -7.97
C GLY A 182 3.34 -17.49 -7.38
N THR A 183 3.61 -17.09 -6.13
CA THR A 183 2.81 -16.12 -5.36
C THR A 183 3.61 -14.84 -5.11
N VAL A 184 2.97 -13.67 -5.25
CA VAL A 184 3.58 -12.38 -4.92
C VAL A 184 2.63 -11.53 -4.08
N TYR A 185 3.15 -10.96 -3.00
CA TYR A 185 2.50 -9.91 -2.20
C TYR A 185 3.13 -8.59 -2.62
N THR A 186 2.31 -7.65 -3.03
CA THR A 186 2.82 -6.47 -3.72
C THR A 186 2.88 -5.23 -2.85
N GLY A 187 2.28 -5.27 -1.64
CA GLY A 187 1.98 -4.03 -0.96
C GLY A 187 1.26 -3.07 -1.91
N ASP A 188 1.46 -1.79 -1.73
CA ASP A 188 0.77 -0.73 -2.46
C ASP A 188 1.34 -0.45 -3.87
N ILE A 189 2.14 -1.39 -4.39
CA ILE A 189 2.39 -1.42 -5.84
C ILE A 189 1.12 -1.79 -6.61
N LEU A 190 0.13 -2.42 -5.96
CA LEU A 190 -1.17 -2.67 -6.56
C LEU A 190 -2.33 -2.24 -5.65
N PHE A 191 -3.21 -1.42 -6.24
CA PHE A 191 -4.55 -1.09 -5.79
C PHE A 191 -5.52 -1.65 -6.82
N ILE A 192 -6.37 -2.60 -6.43
CA ILE A 192 -7.30 -3.25 -7.37
C ILE A 192 -8.72 -2.78 -7.10
N GLY A 193 -9.30 -2.11 -8.10
CA GLY A 193 -10.61 -1.46 -7.97
C GLY A 193 -10.57 -0.11 -7.24
N GLY A 194 -9.38 0.40 -6.94
CA GLY A 194 -9.15 1.70 -6.32
C GLY A 194 -8.03 2.48 -7.02
N THR A 195 -8.11 3.79 -6.95
CA THR A 195 -7.11 4.68 -7.52
C THR A 195 -5.79 4.57 -6.74
N PRO A 196 -4.66 4.23 -7.37
CA PRO A 196 -3.36 4.30 -6.72
C PRO A 196 -3.04 5.71 -6.20
N ILE A 197 -2.22 5.81 -5.14
CA ILE A 197 -1.71 7.09 -4.66
C ILE A 197 -0.18 7.12 -4.72
N VAL A 198 0.40 8.19 -5.26
CA VAL A 198 1.84 8.31 -5.55
C VAL A 198 2.47 9.33 -4.60
N TRP A 199 2.96 8.89 -3.45
CA TRP A 199 3.62 9.78 -2.49
C TRP A 199 5.03 10.16 -2.92
N ALA A 200 5.83 9.18 -3.36
CA ALA A 200 7.23 9.38 -3.74
C ALA A 200 7.42 9.57 -5.25
N GLY A 201 6.98 8.63 -6.08
CA GLY A 201 7.28 8.62 -7.52
C GLY A 201 8.78 8.40 -7.81
N PRO A 202 9.27 8.57 -9.04
CA PRO A 202 8.48 8.92 -10.21
C PRO A 202 7.59 7.77 -10.69
N LEU A 203 6.53 8.09 -11.44
CA LEU A 203 5.59 7.08 -11.96
C LEU A 203 6.30 6.04 -12.86
N SER A 204 7.36 6.44 -13.56
CA SER A 204 8.15 5.54 -14.39
C SER A 204 8.77 4.36 -13.62
N ASN A 205 9.18 4.57 -12.37
CA ASN A 205 9.67 3.48 -11.51
C ASN A 205 8.55 2.51 -11.15
N TRP A 206 7.37 3.04 -10.84
CA TRP A 206 6.20 2.21 -10.54
C TRP A 206 5.76 1.40 -11.78
N VAL A 207 5.76 2.01 -12.96
CA VAL A 207 5.53 1.30 -14.23
C VAL A 207 6.56 0.17 -14.40
N ALA A 208 7.84 0.42 -14.09
CA ALA A 208 8.88 -0.61 -14.15
C ALA A 208 8.66 -1.74 -13.13
N ALA A 209 8.11 -1.45 -11.94
CA ALA A 209 7.70 -2.47 -10.98
C ALA A 209 6.57 -3.36 -11.52
N CYS A 210 5.58 -2.76 -12.20
CA CYS A 210 4.55 -3.52 -12.90
C CYS A 210 5.14 -4.39 -14.02
N ASP A 211 6.05 -3.85 -14.84
CA ASP A 211 6.72 -4.61 -15.90
C ASP A 211 7.51 -5.79 -15.34
N LEU A 212 8.23 -5.59 -14.23
CA LEU A 212 8.91 -6.68 -13.52
C LEU A 212 7.93 -7.81 -13.16
N MET A 213 6.79 -7.51 -12.55
CA MET A 213 5.80 -8.52 -12.17
C MET A 213 5.19 -9.21 -13.40
N LEU A 214 5.00 -8.50 -14.51
CA LEU A 214 4.49 -9.09 -15.75
C LEU A 214 5.46 -10.12 -16.35
N ASP A 215 6.77 -9.95 -16.13
CA ASP A 215 7.81 -10.88 -16.59
C ASP A 215 8.05 -12.07 -15.65
N MET A 216 7.61 -11.99 -14.36
CA MET A 216 7.74 -13.09 -13.39
C MET A 216 6.80 -14.25 -13.70
N ASP A 217 7.19 -15.47 -13.28
CA ASP A 217 6.31 -16.65 -13.32
C ASP A 217 5.44 -16.70 -12.05
N ILE A 218 4.36 -15.93 -12.06
CA ILE A 218 3.43 -15.77 -10.94
C ILE A 218 2.00 -16.04 -11.37
N THR A 219 1.24 -16.69 -10.49
CA THR A 219 -0.16 -17.09 -10.71
C THR A 219 -1.11 -16.49 -9.68
N ALA A 220 -0.63 -16.18 -8.48
CA ALA A 220 -1.40 -15.54 -7.41
C ALA A 220 -0.76 -14.20 -7.03
N ILE A 221 -1.54 -13.13 -7.08
CA ILE A 221 -1.09 -11.77 -6.78
C ILE A 221 -1.97 -11.18 -5.70
N ILE A 222 -1.35 -10.82 -4.57
CA ILE A 222 -2.00 -10.21 -3.43
C ILE A 222 -1.67 -8.71 -3.42
N PRO A 223 -2.64 -7.83 -3.77
CA PRO A 223 -2.43 -6.39 -3.73
C PRO A 223 -2.40 -5.87 -2.30
N GLY A 224 -1.84 -4.68 -2.09
CA GLY A 224 -1.96 -3.97 -0.81
C GLY A 224 -3.41 -3.62 -0.50
N HIS A 225 -4.17 -3.23 -1.52
CA HIS A 225 -5.61 -2.92 -1.41
C HIS A 225 -6.43 -3.57 -2.52
N GLY A 226 -7.65 -3.98 -2.16
CA GLY A 226 -8.59 -4.56 -3.10
C GLY A 226 -8.54 -6.09 -3.17
N PRO A 227 -9.29 -6.70 -4.10
CA PRO A 227 -9.37 -8.16 -4.25
C PRO A 227 -8.09 -8.78 -4.80
N LEU A 228 -7.92 -10.08 -4.56
CA LEU A 228 -6.89 -10.88 -5.24
C LEU A 228 -6.99 -10.71 -6.75
N THR A 229 -5.84 -10.68 -7.40
CA THR A 229 -5.77 -10.46 -8.84
C THR A 229 -4.76 -11.42 -9.52
N ASP A 230 -4.63 -11.24 -10.81
CA ASP A 230 -3.62 -11.84 -11.66
C ASP A 230 -2.88 -10.75 -12.47
N LYS A 231 -2.13 -11.14 -13.49
CA LYS A 231 -1.45 -10.19 -14.36
C LYS A 231 -2.37 -9.21 -15.11
N SER A 232 -3.70 -9.42 -15.12
CA SER A 232 -4.63 -8.43 -15.69
C SER A 232 -4.69 -7.17 -14.83
N GLY A 233 -4.82 -7.32 -13.51
CA GLY A 233 -4.81 -6.17 -12.59
C GLY A 233 -3.48 -5.42 -12.60
N VAL A 234 -2.33 -6.13 -12.76
CA VAL A 234 -1.04 -5.46 -12.94
C VAL A 234 -1.02 -4.58 -14.19
N ARG A 235 -1.60 -5.08 -15.31
CA ARG A 235 -1.70 -4.27 -16.55
C ARG A 235 -2.61 -3.06 -16.37
N GLU A 236 -3.74 -3.21 -15.69
CA GLU A 236 -4.68 -2.11 -15.44
C GLU A 236 -4.02 -0.99 -14.62
N VAL A 237 -3.34 -1.32 -13.52
CA VAL A 237 -2.59 -0.33 -12.72
C VAL A 237 -1.47 0.31 -13.54
N ARG A 238 -0.72 -0.48 -14.31
CA ARG A 238 0.32 0.03 -15.21
C ARG A 238 -0.23 1.01 -16.25
N GLU A 239 -1.37 0.70 -16.85
CA GLU A 239 -2.04 1.57 -17.84
C GLU A 239 -2.50 2.87 -17.21
N TYR A 240 -3.09 2.82 -16.00
CA TYR A 240 -3.45 3.99 -15.22
C TYR A 240 -2.25 4.91 -14.97
N LEU A 241 -1.15 4.36 -14.44
CA LEU A 241 0.06 5.13 -14.15
C LEU A 241 0.65 5.78 -15.41
N SER A 242 0.70 5.03 -16.51
CA SER A 242 1.21 5.54 -17.79
C SER A 242 0.32 6.65 -18.36
N PHE A 243 -1.00 6.53 -18.21
CA PHE A 243 -1.95 7.55 -18.62
C PHE A 243 -1.78 8.83 -17.78
N VAL A 244 -1.74 8.71 -16.46
CA VAL A 244 -1.57 9.86 -15.56
C VAL A 244 -0.24 10.58 -15.82
N ASP A 245 0.85 9.84 -15.99
CA ASP A 245 2.18 10.42 -16.27
C ASP A 245 2.17 11.23 -17.58
N ALA A 246 1.59 10.67 -18.65
CA ALA A 246 1.53 11.33 -19.96
C ALA A 246 0.65 12.58 -19.92
N GLU A 247 -0.56 12.51 -19.34
CA GLU A 247 -1.47 13.63 -19.27
C GLU A 247 -0.95 14.75 -18.36
N ALA A 248 -0.45 14.41 -17.16
CA ALA A 248 0.11 15.38 -16.23
C ALA A 248 1.35 16.08 -16.80
N SER A 249 2.23 15.35 -17.49
CA SER A 249 3.38 15.93 -18.19
C SER A 249 2.95 16.88 -19.31
N GLY A 250 1.89 16.55 -20.05
CA GLY A 250 1.31 17.42 -21.07
C GLY A 250 0.72 18.71 -20.49
N GLN A 251 -0.01 18.61 -19.39
CA GLN A 251 -0.60 19.76 -18.68
C GLN A 251 0.49 20.65 -18.09
N TYR A 252 1.55 20.07 -17.50
CA TYR A 252 2.70 20.80 -17.02
C TYR A 252 3.37 21.61 -18.14
N ALA A 253 3.63 20.98 -19.30
CA ALA A 253 4.21 21.65 -20.46
C ALA A 253 3.33 22.79 -21.02
N ALA A 254 2.01 22.70 -20.84
CA ALA A 254 1.05 23.74 -21.19
C ALA A 254 0.97 24.87 -20.14
N GLY A 255 1.67 24.75 -19.01
CA GLY A 255 1.68 25.75 -17.93
C GLY A 255 0.40 25.75 -17.09
N ILE A 256 -0.35 24.65 -17.05
CA ILE A 256 -1.56 24.51 -16.24
C ILE A 256 -1.15 24.25 -14.78
N ASP A 257 -1.91 24.80 -13.82
CA ASP A 257 -1.72 24.53 -12.40
C ASP A 257 -1.96 23.05 -12.08
N ALA A 258 -1.19 22.47 -11.15
CA ALA A 258 -1.27 21.04 -10.85
C ALA A 258 -2.66 20.59 -10.38
N PHE A 259 -3.35 21.40 -9.58
CA PHE A 259 -4.69 21.05 -9.09
C PHE A 259 -5.77 21.19 -10.18
N ASP A 260 -5.63 22.17 -11.08
CA ASP A 260 -6.51 22.30 -12.25
C ASP A 260 -6.27 21.13 -13.23
N ALA A 261 -5.01 20.73 -13.44
CA ALA A 261 -4.67 19.55 -14.21
C ALA A 261 -5.27 18.28 -13.60
N ALA A 262 -5.19 18.11 -12.26
CA ALA A 262 -5.81 16.98 -11.56
C ALA A 262 -7.33 16.90 -11.78
N ARG A 263 -8.03 18.05 -11.79
CA ARG A 263 -9.47 18.08 -12.10
C ARG A 263 -9.77 17.64 -13.55
N GLU A 264 -8.96 18.03 -14.50
CA GLU A 264 -9.16 17.66 -15.91
C GLU A 264 -8.86 16.18 -16.15
N ILE A 265 -7.74 15.70 -15.62
CA ILE A 265 -7.33 14.30 -15.72
C ILE A 265 -8.32 13.39 -14.99
N GLY A 266 -8.80 13.79 -13.80
CA GLY A 266 -9.82 13.07 -13.06
C GLY A 266 -11.11 12.89 -13.85
N ARG A 267 -11.59 13.93 -14.57
CA ARG A 267 -12.75 13.82 -15.47
C ARG A 267 -12.49 12.86 -16.63
N ALA A 268 -11.30 12.85 -17.20
CA ALA A 268 -10.94 11.94 -18.28
C ALA A 268 -10.93 10.48 -17.79
N LEU A 269 -10.39 10.23 -16.60
CA LEU A 269 -10.39 8.90 -15.97
C LEU A 269 -11.80 8.42 -15.66
N ALA A 270 -12.67 9.28 -15.12
CA ALA A 270 -14.06 8.92 -14.83
C ALA A 270 -14.89 8.64 -16.09
N ALA A 271 -14.52 9.19 -17.23
CA ALA A 271 -15.14 8.90 -18.51
C ALA A 271 -14.56 7.66 -19.22
N ASP A 272 -13.47 7.10 -18.73
CA ASP A 272 -12.83 5.91 -19.28
C ASP A 272 -13.39 4.65 -18.61
N GLU A 273 -14.03 3.78 -19.38
CA GLU A 273 -14.67 2.55 -18.89
C GLU A 273 -13.73 1.63 -18.08
N ARG A 274 -12.42 1.75 -18.28
CA ARG A 274 -11.41 0.96 -17.54
C ARG A 274 -11.29 1.39 -16.08
N PHE A 275 -11.51 2.69 -15.79
CA PHE A 275 -11.21 3.30 -14.50
C PHE A 275 -12.43 3.92 -13.81
N SER A 276 -13.56 4.06 -14.53
CA SER A 276 -14.77 4.76 -14.04
C SER A 276 -15.38 4.15 -12.77
N GLU A 277 -15.15 2.84 -12.54
CA GLU A 277 -15.65 2.13 -11.36
C GLU A 277 -14.62 2.08 -10.19
N TRP A 278 -13.44 2.70 -10.35
CA TRP A 278 -12.45 2.71 -9.30
C TRP A 278 -12.83 3.69 -8.19
N GLY A 279 -12.58 3.31 -6.93
CA GLY A 279 -12.75 4.20 -5.77
C GLY A 279 -11.62 5.21 -5.61
N GLU A 280 -11.76 6.11 -4.64
CA GLU A 280 -10.75 7.07 -4.18
C GLU A 280 -10.18 7.97 -5.29
N PHE A 281 -11.03 8.44 -6.17
CA PHE A 281 -10.65 9.32 -7.30
C PHE A 281 -9.88 10.57 -6.89
N GLY A 282 -10.13 11.09 -5.71
CA GLY A 282 -9.43 12.25 -5.17
C GLY A 282 -7.91 12.12 -5.12
N ARG A 283 -7.39 10.89 -5.04
CA ARG A 283 -5.95 10.59 -5.04
C ARG A 283 -5.22 11.15 -6.26
N ILE A 284 -5.93 11.43 -7.35
CA ILE A 284 -5.36 12.07 -8.54
C ILE A 284 -4.73 13.44 -8.24
N ALA A 285 -5.19 14.16 -7.20
CA ALA A 285 -4.58 15.44 -6.79
C ALA A 285 -3.12 15.27 -6.38
N VAL A 286 -2.81 14.21 -5.62
CA VAL A 286 -1.45 13.89 -5.19
C VAL A 286 -0.63 13.33 -6.36
N ASN A 287 -1.23 12.47 -7.18
CA ASN A 287 -0.54 11.83 -8.30
C ASN A 287 -0.02 12.85 -9.31
N VAL A 288 -0.86 13.83 -9.68
CA VAL A 288 -0.47 14.91 -10.60
C VAL A 288 0.60 15.82 -9.97
N ASP A 289 0.45 16.17 -8.68
CA ASP A 289 1.44 16.97 -7.98
C ASP A 289 2.81 16.27 -7.95
N THR A 290 2.84 14.96 -7.75
CA THR A 290 4.07 14.15 -7.78
C THR A 290 4.70 14.11 -9.17
N VAL A 291 3.92 14.02 -10.25
CA VAL A 291 4.47 14.18 -11.61
C VAL A 291 5.10 15.55 -11.79
N TYR A 292 4.42 16.62 -11.39
CA TYR A 292 4.94 17.99 -11.50
C TYR A 292 6.24 18.16 -10.72
N ARG A 293 6.30 17.63 -9.51
CA ARG A 293 7.50 17.61 -8.67
C ARG A 293 8.67 16.86 -9.33
N SER A 294 8.38 15.76 -10.03
CA SER A 294 9.41 15.02 -10.76
C SER A 294 9.95 15.75 -11.98
N LEU A 295 9.14 16.64 -12.59
CA LEU A 295 9.54 17.47 -13.74
C LEU A 295 10.24 18.76 -13.32
N ASP A 296 9.86 19.34 -12.17
CA ASP A 296 10.45 20.55 -11.62
C ASP A 296 10.77 20.39 -10.13
N PRO A 297 12.04 20.23 -9.76
CA PRO A 297 12.45 20.14 -8.34
C PRO A 297 12.09 21.37 -7.48
N ASN A 298 11.70 22.49 -8.10
CA ASN A 298 11.25 23.70 -7.39
C ASN A 298 9.73 23.78 -7.28
N HIS A 299 9.00 22.80 -7.80
CA HIS A 299 7.55 22.73 -7.65
C HIS A 299 7.16 22.71 -6.17
N ALA A 300 6.28 23.62 -5.77
CA ALA A 300 5.84 23.73 -4.38
C ALA A 300 4.82 22.62 -4.06
N THR A 301 5.25 21.63 -3.29
CA THR A 301 4.36 20.58 -2.81
C THR A 301 3.46 21.09 -1.69
N PRO A 302 2.13 20.88 -1.76
CA PRO A 302 1.23 21.18 -0.66
C PRO A 302 1.61 20.40 0.60
N ASP A 303 1.34 20.98 1.79
CA ASP A 303 1.45 20.20 3.01
C ASP A 303 0.39 19.08 3.09
N VAL A 304 0.56 18.14 4.00
CA VAL A 304 -0.30 16.95 4.12
C VAL A 304 -1.78 17.32 4.32
N VAL A 305 -2.08 18.35 5.09
CA VAL A 305 -3.48 18.78 5.33
C VAL A 305 -4.10 19.31 4.04
N GLU A 306 -3.34 20.10 3.29
CA GLU A 306 -3.81 20.62 1.99
C GLU A 306 -3.95 19.51 0.94
N GLN A 307 -3.05 18.52 0.93
CA GLN A 307 -3.20 17.35 0.05
C GLN A 307 -4.51 16.59 0.34
N PHE A 308 -4.79 16.28 1.61
CA PHE A 308 -6.05 15.63 1.99
C PHE A 308 -7.28 16.50 1.70
N ARG A 309 -7.20 17.83 1.86
CA ARG A 309 -8.28 18.73 1.50
C ARG A 309 -8.56 18.72 0.00
N ARG A 310 -7.53 18.74 -0.85
CA ARG A 310 -7.66 18.65 -2.31
C ARG A 310 -8.26 17.32 -2.74
N MET A 311 -7.84 16.21 -2.13
CA MET A 311 -8.44 14.89 -2.37
C MET A 311 -9.93 14.89 -2.00
N ALA A 312 -10.29 15.38 -0.83
CA ALA A 312 -11.68 15.47 -0.40
C ALA A 312 -12.54 16.39 -1.30
N GLU A 313 -11.96 17.49 -1.82
CA GLU A 313 -12.65 18.38 -2.76
C GLU A 313 -12.95 17.66 -4.08
N LEU A 314 -12.01 16.87 -4.61
CA LEU A 314 -12.23 16.13 -5.85
C LEU A 314 -13.26 15.01 -5.65
N GLU A 315 -13.24 14.31 -4.52
CA GLU A 315 -14.26 13.31 -4.18
C GLU A 315 -15.66 13.94 -4.09
N ALA A 316 -15.80 15.07 -3.37
CA ALA A 316 -17.08 15.76 -3.17
C ALA A 316 -17.58 16.47 -4.43
N GLY A 317 -16.68 16.97 -5.26
CA GLY A 317 -17.00 17.70 -6.49
C GLY A 317 -17.59 16.83 -7.59
N GLY A 318 -17.74 15.52 -7.31
CA GLY A 318 -18.42 14.57 -8.17
C GLY A 318 -17.78 14.52 -9.57
N VAL A 319 -16.62 13.88 -9.67
CA VAL A 319 -16.38 13.04 -10.84
C VAL A 319 -17.27 11.80 -10.72
N ALA A 320 -18.13 11.79 -9.71
CA ALA A 320 -19.14 10.78 -9.45
C ALA A 320 -20.27 10.89 -10.50
N HIS A 321 -20.35 9.86 -11.33
CA HIS A 321 -21.57 9.42 -12.07
C HIS A 321 -22.41 10.54 -12.72
N VAL A 322 -22.06 10.95 -13.94
CA VAL A 322 -23.01 11.51 -14.90
C VAL A 322 -23.56 10.40 -15.77
#